data_a516cc6c85bb78e270074426ce8c0de8
#
_entry.id   a516cc6c85bb78e270074426ce8c0de8
#
_cell.length_a   1.000
_cell.length_b   1.000
_cell.length_c   1.000
_cell.angle_alpha   90.00
_cell.angle_beta   90.00
_cell.angle_gamma   90.00
#
_symmetry.space_group_name_H-M   'P 1'
#
loop_
_entity.id
_entity.type
_entity.pdbx_description
1 polymer ?
#
loop_
_entity_poly.entity_id
_entity_poly.type
_entity_poly.pdbx_seq_one_letter_code
_entity_poly.pdbx_strand_id
1 'polypeptide(L)'
;DRYTGLAHYLEHVMFKGTDKIGTLDWTTEEPIYQQIIAKYDEMADEADPVKKEAIGKEINELTIQAGKVSVSNEFSNLMESMGGKNLNAATGMDLTYYHNSFPAFQINKWLEISSQRFLNPVFRTFQSELETVYEEYNRGQDNPWRVQYDFIQSKAYEGHPYSRSVLGLPEHLKNPRLSQLIKFYNDWYTAENMVLVLVGNVNANQISGRIASTFGRLPQKATPERKTYPDLNIKGRTQYTAKIGQYPSVCMIYKGVPAGHPDEKPLEIALALLHNSSATGALDKLSIDGEITNGSASLEANRQQGRCKIAVTPLYDENQRRFESNKSAEKKALKAIQQIANGEVEDWIINAIKTNMCREFDQVMEASENKALILLQAFINEEDLGQVLN
;
A
#
# COMPACT_ATOMS: atom_id res chain seq x y z
N ASP A 1 18.81 -1.18 -6.51
CA ASP A 1 17.65 -0.89 -7.38
C ASP A 1 17.72 0.56 -7.83
N ARG A 2 17.73 0.77 -9.16
CA ARG A 2 17.75 2.12 -9.76
C ARG A 2 16.35 2.70 -10.00
N TYR A 3 15.28 1.95 -9.68
CA TYR A 3 13.90 2.30 -10.01
C TYR A 3 12.97 1.89 -8.86
N THR A 4 12.99 2.66 -7.78
CA THR A 4 12.01 2.52 -6.71
C THR A 4 10.73 3.29 -7.07
N GLY A 5 9.58 2.87 -6.54
CA GLY A 5 8.29 3.53 -6.78
C GLY A 5 7.58 3.12 -8.07
N LEU A 6 8.13 2.17 -8.87
CA LEU A 6 7.50 1.74 -10.12
C LEU A 6 6.10 1.16 -9.93
N ALA A 7 5.87 0.39 -8.86
CA ALA A 7 4.56 -0.20 -8.60
C ALA A 7 3.49 0.87 -8.39
N HIS A 8 3.79 1.88 -7.56
CA HIS A 8 2.89 2.98 -7.29
C HIS A 8 2.68 3.86 -8.53
N TYR A 9 3.75 4.15 -9.27
CA TYR A 9 3.62 4.90 -10.50
C TYR A 9 2.80 4.14 -11.57
N LEU A 10 3.01 2.82 -11.69
CA LEU A 10 2.20 1.99 -12.58
C LEU A 10 0.72 2.02 -12.18
N GLU A 11 0.42 2.03 -10.88
CA GLU A 11 -0.94 2.18 -10.37
C GLU A 11 -1.63 3.39 -11.00
N HIS A 12 -1.00 4.57 -10.99
CA HIS A 12 -1.55 5.81 -11.57
C HIS A 12 -1.81 5.69 -13.07
N VAL A 13 -0.84 5.19 -13.83
CA VAL A 13 -0.98 5.15 -15.30
C VAL A 13 -1.90 4.04 -15.79
N MET A 14 -2.22 3.07 -14.96
CA MET A 14 -3.20 2.01 -15.26
C MET A 14 -4.65 2.52 -15.40
N PHE A 15 -4.92 3.76 -15.03
CA PHE A 15 -6.22 4.43 -15.25
C PHE A 15 -6.30 5.13 -16.61
N LYS A 16 -5.22 5.20 -17.38
CA LYS A 16 -5.14 6.00 -18.62
C LYS A 16 -5.65 5.28 -19.88
N GLY A 17 -6.20 4.10 -19.69
CA GLY A 17 -6.83 3.33 -20.76
C GLY A 17 -5.93 2.26 -21.39
N THR A 18 -6.33 1.80 -22.55
CA THR A 18 -5.74 0.65 -23.25
C THR A 18 -5.65 0.95 -24.75
N ASP A 19 -5.28 -0.05 -25.53
CA ASP A 19 -5.39 -0.05 -27.00
C ASP A 19 -6.85 0.03 -27.53
N LYS A 20 -7.86 -0.10 -26.64
CA LYS A 20 -9.30 -0.09 -26.97
C LYS A 20 -10.11 0.93 -26.18
N ILE A 21 -9.60 1.38 -25.05
CA ILE A 21 -10.23 2.36 -24.16
C ILE A 21 -9.29 3.55 -24.06
N GLY A 22 -9.79 4.76 -24.24
CA GLY A 22 -8.98 5.98 -24.21
C GLY A 22 -8.35 6.32 -25.56
N THR A 23 -8.81 5.71 -26.65
CA THR A 23 -8.37 6.00 -28.02
C THR A 23 -9.55 6.13 -28.97
N LEU A 24 -9.47 7.07 -29.92
CA LEU A 24 -10.38 7.16 -31.06
C LEU A 24 -9.92 6.27 -32.23
N ASP A 25 -8.60 6.14 -32.38
CA ASP A 25 -7.96 5.35 -33.44
C ASP A 25 -6.58 4.89 -32.99
N TRP A 26 -6.51 3.65 -32.49
CA TRP A 26 -5.26 3.06 -32.03
C TRP A 26 -4.23 2.88 -33.15
N THR A 27 -4.66 2.61 -34.36
CA THR A 27 -3.75 2.43 -35.51
C THR A 27 -2.98 3.71 -35.86
N THR A 28 -3.59 4.86 -35.61
CA THR A 28 -2.93 6.18 -35.73
C THR A 28 -2.15 6.54 -34.48
N GLU A 29 -2.64 6.16 -33.28
CA GLU A 29 -2.00 6.49 -32.00
C GLU A 29 -0.74 5.66 -31.73
N GLU A 30 -0.76 4.37 -32.02
CA GLU A 30 0.32 3.43 -31.69
C GLU A 30 1.71 3.85 -32.21
N PRO A 31 1.90 4.27 -33.45
CA PRO A 31 3.21 4.71 -33.95
C PRO A 31 3.74 5.94 -33.19
N ILE A 32 2.86 6.85 -32.78
CA ILE A 32 3.22 8.02 -31.99
C ILE A 32 3.62 7.60 -30.57
N TYR A 33 2.87 6.68 -29.98
CA TYR A 33 3.17 6.13 -28.66
C TYR A 33 4.52 5.41 -28.61
N GLN A 34 4.88 4.65 -29.65
CA GLN A 34 6.20 4.01 -29.75
C GLN A 34 7.34 5.04 -29.83
N GLN A 35 7.13 6.16 -30.52
CA GLN A 35 8.10 7.26 -30.55
C GLN A 35 8.25 7.91 -29.17
N ILE A 36 7.14 8.11 -28.45
CA ILE A 36 7.16 8.63 -27.08
C ILE A 36 8.00 7.72 -26.17
N ILE A 37 7.82 6.39 -26.24
CA ILE A 37 8.61 5.43 -25.45
C ILE A 37 10.10 5.60 -25.74
N ALA A 38 10.48 5.60 -27.05
CA ALA A 38 11.87 5.73 -27.47
C ALA A 38 12.51 7.05 -26.98
N LYS A 39 11.75 8.15 -27.05
CA LYS A 39 12.21 9.47 -26.61
C LYS A 39 12.40 9.57 -25.09
N TYR A 40 11.54 8.93 -24.28
CA TYR A 40 11.78 8.84 -22.84
C TYR A 40 13.03 8.05 -22.49
N ASP A 41 13.31 6.97 -23.21
CA ASP A 41 14.53 6.20 -23.00
C ASP A 41 15.78 6.99 -23.44
N GLU A 42 15.72 7.69 -24.58
CA GLU A 42 16.76 8.62 -25.03
C GLU A 42 17.03 9.72 -24.01
N MET A 43 15.96 10.36 -23.49
CA MET A 43 16.05 11.40 -22.46
C MET A 43 16.68 10.89 -21.18
N ALA A 44 16.40 9.64 -20.79
CA ALA A 44 16.93 9.04 -19.58
C ALA A 44 18.45 8.76 -19.68
N ASP A 45 18.96 8.49 -20.89
CA ASP A 45 20.39 8.24 -21.15
C ASP A 45 21.19 9.53 -21.45
N GLU A 46 20.51 10.64 -21.76
CA GLU A 46 21.18 11.91 -22.09
C GLU A 46 21.70 12.59 -20.82
N ALA A 47 22.98 12.96 -20.86
CA ALA A 47 23.66 13.65 -19.76
C ALA A 47 23.68 15.19 -19.91
N ASP A 48 23.59 15.68 -21.16
CA ASP A 48 23.60 17.11 -21.45
C ASP A 48 22.24 17.75 -21.15
N PRO A 49 22.14 18.70 -20.23
CA PRO A 49 20.87 19.31 -19.85
C PRO A 49 20.16 20.03 -21.02
N VAL A 50 20.91 20.62 -21.96
CA VAL A 50 20.34 21.33 -23.11
C VAL A 50 19.69 20.36 -24.08
N LYS A 51 20.38 19.24 -24.36
CA LYS A 51 19.82 18.18 -25.19
C LYS A 51 18.62 17.50 -24.51
N LYS A 52 18.72 17.26 -23.20
CA LYS A 52 17.61 16.70 -22.42
C LYS A 52 16.36 17.56 -22.50
N GLU A 53 16.51 18.88 -22.41
CA GLU A 53 15.39 19.82 -22.59
C GLU A 53 14.82 19.77 -24.03
N ALA A 54 15.68 19.64 -25.05
CA ALA A 54 15.24 19.52 -26.44
C ALA A 54 14.41 18.25 -26.65
N ILE A 55 14.88 17.09 -26.14
CA ILE A 55 14.12 15.81 -26.17
C ILE A 55 12.79 15.95 -25.44
N GLY A 56 12.75 16.64 -24.30
CA GLY A 56 11.51 16.93 -23.56
C GLY A 56 10.49 17.71 -24.39
N LYS A 57 10.94 18.67 -25.21
CA LYS A 57 10.06 19.39 -26.15
C LYS A 57 9.51 18.47 -27.25
N GLU A 58 10.34 17.58 -27.81
CA GLU A 58 9.89 16.57 -28.79
C GLU A 58 8.84 15.61 -28.17
N ILE A 59 9.05 15.15 -26.95
CA ILE A 59 8.07 14.33 -26.21
C ILE A 59 6.74 15.08 -26.05
N ASN A 60 6.78 16.36 -25.69
CA ASN A 60 5.58 17.17 -25.56
C ASN A 60 4.83 17.32 -26.88
N GLU A 61 5.52 17.56 -27.99
CA GLU A 61 4.92 17.64 -29.34
C GLU A 61 4.25 16.32 -29.72
N LEU A 62 4.92 15.18 -29.51
CA LEU A 62 4.36 13.85 -29.74
C LEU A 62 3.13 13.58 -28.83
N THR A 63 3.18 13.99 -27.58
CA THR A 63 2.06 13.86 -26.64
C THR A 63 0.85 14.68 -27.10
N ILE A 64 1.06 15.89 -27.58
CA ILE A 64 -0.01 16.72 -28.19
C ILE A 64 -0.59 16.04 -29.44
N GLN A 65 0.25 15.42 -30.26
CA GLN A 65 -0.23 14.69 -31.44
C GLN A 65 -1.08 13.48 -31.05
N ALA A 66 -0.61 12.65 -30.11
CA ALA A 66 -1.36 11.52 -29.56
C ALA A 66 -2.69 11.96 -28.94
N GLY A 67 -2.70 13.12 -28.24
CA GLY A 67 -3.88 13.73 -27.64
C GLY A 67 -5.02 14.05 -28.62
N LYS A 68 -4.74 14.20 -29.93
CA LYS A 68 -5.77 14.45 -30.95
C LYS A 68 -6.59 13.20 -31.27
N VAL A 69 -6.06 12.02 -31.01
CA VAL A 69 -6.67 10.70 -31.26
C VAL A 69 -6.93 9.91 -29.98
N SER A 70 -6.72 10.50 -28.82
CA SER A 70 -7.00 9.89 -27.53
C SER A 70 -8.23 10.50 -26.84
N VAL A 71 -8.83 9.74 -25.92
CA VAL A 71 -9.97 10.15 -25.09
C VAL A 71 -9.56 10.12 -23.63
N SER A 72 -9.45 11.29 -23.01
CA SER A 72 -9.06 11.39 -21.62
C SER A 72 -10.11 10.80 -20.68
N ASN A 73 -9.66 10.07 -19.64
CA ASN A 73 -10.50 9.52 -18.57
C ASN A 73 -11.63 8.57 -19.03
N GLU A 74 -11.57 8.04 -20.25
CA GLU A 74 -12.63 7.19 -20.79
C GLU A 74 -12.87 5.96 -19.90
N PHE A 75 -11.83 5.34 -19.37
CA PHE A 75 -11.96 4.20 -18.44
C PHE A 75 -12.83 4.55 -17.22
N SER A 76 -12.54 5.68 -16.56
CA SER A 76 -13.30 6.14 -15.40
C SER A 76 -14.75 6.49 -15.77
N ASN A 77 -14.93 7.19 -16.90
CA ASN A 77 -16.26 7.55 -17.40
C ASN A 77 -17.10 6.31 -17.74
N LEU A 78 -16.51 5.26 -18.29
CA LEU A 78 -17.17 3.99 -18.55
C LEU A 78 -17.61 3.31 -17.24
N MET A 79 -16.75 3.29 -16.23
CA MET A 79 -17.09 2.75 -14.90
C MET A 79 -18.22 3.54 -14.24
N GLU A 80 -18.17 4.85 -14.25
CA GLU A 80 -19.23 5.71 -13.71
C GLU A 80 -20.56 5.55 -14.45
N SER A 81 -20.51 5.47 -15.79
CA SER A 81 -21.71 5.32 -16.62
C SER A 81 -22.50 4.03 -16.36
N MET A 82 -21.83 2.98 -15.86
CA MET A 82 -22.47 1.74 -15.43
C MET A 82 -22.95 1.76 -13.96
N GLY A 83 -22.80 2.89 -13.27
CA GLY A 83 -23.15 3.04 -11.85
C GLY A 83 -22.02 2.62 -10.90
N GLY A 84 -20.80 2.53 -11.40
CA GLY A 84 -19.60 2.29 -10.59
C GLY A 84 -19.35 3.43 -9.61
N LYS A 85 -18.91 3.09 -8.40
CA LYS A 85 -18.56 4.03 -7.33
C LYS A 85 -17.25 3.60 -6.69
N ASN A 86 -16.62 4.52 -5.96
CA ASN A 86 -15.38 4.26 -5.21
C ASN A 86 -14.27 3.64 -6.09
N LEU A 87 -14.21 4.08 -7.37
CA LEU A 87 -13.14 3.66 -8.26
C LEU A 87 -11.82 4.20 -7.72
N ASN A 88 -10.96 3.31 -7.27
CA ASN A 88 -9.68 3.67 -6.68
C ASN A 88 -8.67 2.52 -6.81
N ALA A 89 -7.45 2.77 -6.36
CA ALA A 89 -6.41 1.77 -6.22
C ALA A 89 -5.50 2.13 -5.05
N ALA A 90 -4.68 1.19 -4.61
CA ALA A 90 -3.63 1.44 -3.63
C ALA A 90 -2.46 0.50 -3.81
N THR A 91 -1.28 1.01 -3.53
CA THR A 91 -0.03 0.25 -3.51
C THR A 91 0.52 0.15 -2.09
N GLY A 92 0.69 -1.08 -1.62
CA GLY A 92 1.34 -1.42 -0.36
C GLY A 92 2.73 -2.00 -0.57
N MET A 93 3.29 -2.58 0.50
CA MET A 93 4.63 -3.20 0.47
C MET A 93 4.67 -4.46 -0.41
N ASP A 94 3.59 -5.24 -0.41
CA ASP A 94 3.54 -6.56 -1.06
C ASP A 94 2.49 -6.66 -2.17
N LEU A 95 1.68 -5.62 -2.39
CA LEU A 95 0.58 -5.65 -3.36
C LEU A 95 0.30 -4.29 -3.99
N THR A 96 -0.29 -4.32 -5.18
CA THR A 96 -1.08 -3.22 -5.75
C THR A 96 -2.47 -3.78 -6.06
N TYR A 97 -3.52 -3.10 -5.62
CA TYR A 97 -4.89 -3.51 -5.91
C TYR A 97 -5.73 -2.37 -6.47
N TYR A 98 -6.69 -2.74 -7.30
CA TYR A 98 -7.63 -1.84 -7.95
C TYR A 98 -9.04 -2.27 -7.56
N HIS A 99 -9.84 -1.35 -7.07
CA HIS A 99 -11.17 -1.68 -6.57
C HIS A 99 -12.22 -0.66 -7.00
N ASN A 100 -13.45 -1.09 -7.02
CA ASN A 100 -14.63 -0.26 -7.10
C ASN A 100 -15.87 -1.07 -6.74
N SER A 101 -16.95 -0.37 -6.39
CA SER A 101 -18.30 -0.95 -6.24
C SER A 101 -19.09 -0.72 -7.53
N PHE A 102 -19.98 -1.66 -7.88
CA PHE A 102 -20.86 -1.56 -9.04
C PHE A 102 -22.16 -2.34 -8.83
N PRO A 103 -23.26 -1.98 -9.52
CA PRO A 103 -24.51 -2.73 -9.44
C PRO A 103 -24.38 -4.15 -9.97
N ALA A 104 -24.85 -5.17 -9.23
CA ALA A 104 -24.66 -6.59 -9.56
C ALA A 104 -25.12 -6.96 -10.98
N PHE A 105 -26.20 -6.32 -11.51
CA PHE A 105 -26.67 -6.57 -12.87
C PHE A 105 -25.72 -6.09 -13.98
N GLN A 106 -24.73 -5.26 -13.65
CA GLN A 106 -23.70 -4.79 -14.58
C GLN A 106 -22.44 -5.68 -14.64
N ILE A 107 -22.45 -6.81 -13.92
CA ILE A 107 -21.25 -7.64 -13.78
C ILE A 107 -20.60 -8.03 -15.11
N ASN A 108 -21.40 -8.31 -16.14
CA ASN A 108 -20.85 -8.69 -17.45
C ASN A 108 -20.10 -7.54 -18.13
N LYS A 109 -20.61 -6.30 -18.03
CA LYS A 109 -19.91 -5.10 -18.54
C LYS A 109 -18.69 -4.80 -17.72
N TRP A 110 -18.83 -4.91 -16.40
CA TRP A 110 -17.72 -4.69 -15.48
C TRP A 110 -16.53 -5.64 -15.76
N LEU A 111 -16.82 -6.94 -15.92
CA LEU A 111 -15.80 -7.94 -16.26
C LEU A 111 -15.10 -7.61 -17.58
N GLU A 112 -15.82 -7.17 -18.60
CA GLU A 112 -15.23 -6.79 -19.90
C GLU A 112 -14.34 -5.57 -19.76
N ILE A 113 -14.83 -4.46 -19.21
CA ILE A 113 -14.09 -3.21 -19.08
C ILE A 113 -12.89 -3.38 -18.15
N SER A 114 -13.09 -4.05 -17.00
CA SER A 114 -12.02 -4.26 -16.01
C SER A 114 -10.92 -5.18 -16.53
N SER A 115 -11.28 -6.24 -17.29
CA SER A 115 -10.26 -7.11 -17.89
C SER A 115 -9.43 -6.40 -18.96
N GLN A 116 -10.03 -5.47 -19.74
CA GLN A 116 -9.30 -4.69 -20.74
C GLN A 116 -8.17 -3.87 -20.11
N ARG A 117 -8.36 -3.30 -18.91
CA ARG A 117 -7.29 -2.58 -18.18
C ARG A 117 -6.00 -3.41 -18.09
N PHE A 118 -6.12 -4.73 -17.93
CA PHE A 118 -5.00 -5.64 -17.69
C PHE A 118 -4.58 -6.44 -18.92
N LEU A 119 -5.17 -6.21 -20.09
CA LEU A 119 -4.78 -6.92 -21.32
C LEU A 119 -3.70 -6.16 -22.09
N ASN A 120 -4.01 -4.94 -22.48
CA ASN A 120 -3.11 -4.09 -23.28
C ASN A 120 -3.17 -2.64 -22.79
N PRO A 121 -2.67 -2.33 -21.59
CA PRO A 121 -2.67 -0.97 -21.08
C PRO A 121 -1.76 -0.08 -21.92
N VAL A 122 -2.18 1.17 -22.11
CA VAL A 122 -1.39 2.22 -22.75
C VAL A 122 -1.15 3.32 -21.73
N PHE A 123 0.11 3.54 -21.39
CA PHE A 123 0.50 4.47 -20.32
C PHE A 123 0.57 5.89 -20.86
N ARG A 124 -0.61 6.44 -21.20
CA ARG A 124 -0.77 7.81 -21.68
C ARG A 124 -0.47 8.79 -20.56
N THR A 125 -0.21 10.03 -20.91
CA THR A 125 0.03 11.14 -19.96
C THR A 125 1.14 10.83 -18.94
N PHE A 126 2.14 10.05 -19.37
CA PHE A 126 3.22 9.59 -18.52
C PHE A 126 3.87 10.72 -17.71
N GLN A 127 4.22 11.86 -18.34
CA GLN A 127 4.86 12.97 -17.66
C GLN A 127 3.95 13.63 -16.61
N SER A 128 2.69 13.87 -16.93
CA SER A 128 1.78 14.54 -15.99
C SER A 128 1.46 13.67 -14.77
N GLU A 129 1.40 12.35 -14.95
CA GLU A 129 1.24 11.43 -13.82
C GLU A 129 2.51 11.37 -12.96
N LEU A 130 3.68 11.48 -13.57
CA LEU A 130 4.94 11.58 -12.85
C LEU A 130 4.97 12.82 -11.95
N GLU A 131 4.53 13.96 -12.48
CA GLU A 131 4.41 15.21 -11.72
C GLU A 131 3.43 15.05 -10.57
N THR A 132 2.29 14.36 -10.80
CA THR A 132 1.32 14.05 -9.75
C THR A 132 1.93 13.20 -8.63
N VAL A 133 2.66 12.13 -8.96
CA VAL A 133 3.35 11.29 -7.98
C VAL A 133 4.43 12.07 -7.23
N TYR A 134 5.14 12.97 -7.92
CA TYR A 134 6.14 13.83 -7.28
C TYR A 134 5.52 14.85 -6.32
N GLU A 135 4.38 15.43 -6.68
CA GLU A 135 3.63 16.32 -5.79
C GLU A 135 3.06 15.56 -4.57
N GLU A 136 2.62 14.32 -4.77
CA GLU A 136 2.18 13.45 -3.66
C GLU A 136 3.34 13.16 -2.71
N TYR A 137 4.52 12.86 -3.25
CA TYR A 137 5.73 12.73 -2.45
C TYR A 137 5.99 14.01 -1.63
N ASN A 138 5.98 15.18 -2.27
CA ASN A 138 6.23 16.45 -1.58
C ASN A 138 5.20 16.72 -0.48
N ARG A 139 3.90 16.52 -0.77
CA ARG A 139 2.84 16.62 0.26
C ARG A 139 3.05 15.67 1.43
N GLY A 140 3.59 14.46 1.14
CA GLY A 140 3.97 13.51 2.18
C GLY A 140 5.07 14.04 3.09
N GLN A 141 6.02 14.81 2.56
CA GLN A 141 7.11 15.42 3.37
C GLN A 141 6.60 16.55 4.29
N ASP A 142 5.50 17.19 3.95
CA ASP A 142 4.86 18.21 4.80
C ASP A 142 4.03 17.58 5.94
N ASN A 143 3.80 16.26 5.90
CA ASN A 143 3.04 15.53 6.92
C ASN A 143 3.99 14.89 7.94
N PRO A 144 4.06 15.39 9.20
CA PRO A 144 4.96 14.85 10.23
C PRO A 144 4.73 13.35 10.51
N TRP A 145 3.50 12.86 10.41
CA TRP A 145 3.19 11.45 10.62
C TRP A 145 3.78 10.56 9.52
N ARG A 146 3.75 11.03 8.27
CA ARG A 146 4.37 10.32 7.15
C ARG A 146 5.88 10.31 7.28
N VAL A 147 6.49 11.46 7.58
CA VAL A 147 7.94 11.57 7.79
C VAL A 147 8.40 10.67 8.94
N GLN A 148 7.62 10.63 10.04
CA GLN A 148 7.90 9.73 11.17
C GLN A 148 7.79 8.26 10.74
N TYR A 149 6.75 7.90 9.99
CA TYR A 149 6.56 6.53 9.49
C TYR A 149 7.74 6.12 8.61
N ASP A 150 8.11 6.93 7.62
CA ASP A 150 9.21 6.64 6.71
C ASP A 150 10.57 6.56 7.44
N PHE A 151 10.78 7.42 8.45
CA PHE A 151 11.96 7.33 9.31
C PHE A 151 12.01 6.00 10.09
N ILE A 152 10.91 5.62 10.73
CA ILE A 152 10.82 4.35 11.47
C ILE A 152 11.03 3.17 10.51
N GLN A 153 10.38 3.19 9.35
CA GLN A 153 10.52 2.18 8.30
C GLN A 153 11.98 1.99 7.91
N SER A 154 12.67 3.10 7.62
CA SER A 154 14.08 3.07 7.20
C SER A 154 15.02 2.47 8.24
N LYS A 155 14.70 2.60 9.53
CA LYS A 155 15.51 2.08 10.64
C LYS A 155 15.11 0.67 11.06
N ALA A 156 13.81 0.37 11.05
CA ALA A 156 13.31 -0.94 11.44
C ALA A 156 13.67 -2.02 10.42
N TYR A 157 13.71 -1.68 9.14
CA TYR A 157 13.95 -2.62 8.05
C TYR A 157 15.25 -2.35 7.29
N GLU A 158 16.28 -1.86 7.97
CA GLU A 158 17.57 -1.57 7.33
C GLU A 158 18.13 -2.80 6.59
N GLY A 159 18.45 -2.62 5.30
CA GLY A 159 18.88 -3.72 4.43
C GLY A 159 17.75 -4.54 3.77
N HIS A 160 16.52 -4.36 4.17
CA HIS A 160 15.36 -5.01 3.56
C HIS A 160 14.59 -4.02 2.67
N PRO A 161 13.91 -4.47 1.57
CA PRO A 161 13.09 -3.59 0.71
C PRO A 161 12.03 -2.79 1.46
N TYR A 162 11.47 -3.33 2.53
CA TYR A 162 10.49 -2.63 3.37
C TYR A 162 11.03 -1.36 4.05
N SER A 163 12.35 -1.13 4.02
CA SER A 163 12.94 0.13 4.49
C SER A 163 12.62 1.34 3.60
N ARG A 164 12.06 1.11 2.41
CA ARG A 164 11.81 2.14 1.40
C ARG A 164 10.35 2.51 1.35
N SER A 165 10.07 3.79 1.03
CA SER A 165 8.72 4.23 0.73
C SER A 165 8.20 3.59 -0.56
N VAL A 166 6.91 3.24 -0.59
CA VAL A 166 6.23 2.77 -1.82
C VAL A 166 6.17 3.85 -2.90
N LEU A 167 6.23 5.14 -2.50
CA LEU A 167 6.30 6.27 -3.44
C LEU A 167 7.62 6.32 -4.22
N GLY A 168 8.64 5.60 -3.76
CA GLY A 168 9.97 5.64 -4.36
C GLY A 168 10.84 6.79 -3.85
N LEU A 169 12.03 6.90 -4.44
CA LEU A 169 12.97 7.98 -4.16
C LEU A 169 12.84 9.08 -5.21
N PRO A 170 12.92 10.36 -4.83
CA PRO A 170 12.79 11.50 -5.75
C PRO A 170 13.75 11.43 -6.94
N GLU A 171 14.98 10.95 -6.72
CA GLU A 171 15.99 10.81 -7.76
C GLU A 171 15.59 9.82 -8.84
N HIS A 172 14.85 8.77 -8.45
CA HIS A 172 14.34 7.77 -9.39
C HIS A 172 13.11 8.27 -10.15
N LEU A 173 12.27 9.06 -9.49
CA LEU A 173 11.11 9.69 -10.12
C LEU A 173 11.48 10.80 -11.12
N LYS A 174 12.62 11.47 -10.93
CA LYS A 174 13.08 12.55 -11.83
C LYS A 174 13.64 12.08 -13.18
N ASN A 175 13.96 10.81 -13.32
CA ASN A 175 14.53 10.26 -14.56
C ASN A 175 13.85 8.93 -14.96
N PRO A 176 12.53 8.97 -15.21
CA PRO A 176 11.75 7.77 -15.49
C PRO A 176 12.06 7.22 -16.89
N ARG A 177 12.01 5.89 -17.01
CA ARG A 177 12.03 5.19 -18.29
C ARG A 177 10.68 4.54 -18.51
N LEU A 178 10.01 4.93 -19.57
CA LEU A 178 8.71 4.33 -19.90
C LEU A 178 8.85 2.84 -20.25
N SER A 179 9.95 2.45 -20.92
CA SER A 179 10.27 1.04 -21.19
C SER A 179 10.43 0.19 -19.92
N GLN A 180 10.97 0.78 -18.83
CA GLN A 180 11.11 0.07 -17.55
C GLN A 180 9.75 -0.14 -16.87
N LEU A 181 8.84 0.82 -16.99
CA LEU A 181 7.48 0.69 -16.49
C LEU A 181 6.71 -0.40 -17.26
N ILE A 182 6.83 -0.41 -18.59
CA ILE A 182 6.27 -1.44 -19.46
C ILE A 182 6.85 -2.81 -19.10
N LYS A 183 8.17 -2.89 -18.90
CA LYS A 183 8.81 -4.13 -18.45
C LYS A 183 8.28 -4.60 -17.11
N PHE A 184 8.16 -3.70 -16.12
CA PHE A 184 7.61 -4.03 -14.80
C PHE A 184 6.17 -4.57 -14.91
N TYR A 185 5.33 -3.93 -15.72
CA TYR A 185 4.00 -4.43 -16.01
C TYR A 185 4.03 -5.84 -16.62
N ASN A 186 4.82 -6.05 -17.68
CA ASN A 186 4.92 -7.33 -18.34
C ASN A 186 5.47 -8.46 -17.46
N ASP A 187 6.30 -8.12 -16.49
CA ASP A 187 6.89 -9.09 -15.56
C ASP A 187 5.92 -9.51 -14.46
N TRP A 188 5.10 -8.57 -13.93
CA TRP A 188 4.33 -8.78 -12.71
C TRP A 188 2.82 -8.88 -12.90
N TYR A 189 2.24 -8.32 -13.97
CA TYR A 189 0.81 -8.35 -14.25
C TYR A 189 0.46 -9.54 -15.16
N THR A 190 0.57 -10.72 -14.59
CA THR A 190 0.31 -12.00 -15.26
C THR A 190 -0.78 -12.75 -14.53
N ALA A 191 -1.50 -13.65 -15.21
CA ALA A 191 -2.58 -14.42 -14.59
C ALA A 191 -2.14 -15.19 -13.33
N GLU A 192 -0.88 -15.67 -13.29
CA GLU A 192 -0.33 -16.40 -12.16
C GLU A 192 -0.05 -15.53 -10.92
N ASN A 193 0.06 -14.21 -11.10
CA ASN A 193 0.37 -13.25 -10.03
C ASN A 193 -0.79 -12.30 -9.71
N MET A 194 -1.98 -12.61 -10.18
CA MET A 194 -3.17 -11.78 -9.98
C MET A 194 -4.30 -12.59 -9.35
N VAL A 195 -5.12 -11.93 -8.59
CA VAL A 195 -6.35 -12.49 -8.03
C VAL A 195 -7.51 -11.54 -8.33
N LEU A 196 -8.65 -12.12 -8.69
CA LEU A 196 -9.92 -11.42 -8.84
C LEU A 196 -10.80 -11.76 -7.64
N VAL A 197 -11.15 -10.76 -6.84
CA VAL A 197 -12.04 -10.91 -5.70
C VAL A 197 -13.37 -10.21 -6.02
N LEU A 198 -14.46 -10.93 -5.98
CA LEU A 198 -15.81 -10.43 -6.20
C LEU A 198 -16.67 -10.73 -4.98
N VAL A 199 -17.22 -9.71 -4.33
CA VAL A 199 -18.06 -9.83 -3.16
C VAL A 199 -19.40 -9.12 -3.40
N GLY A 200 -20.50 -9.81 -3.10
CA GLY A 200 -21.84 -9.24 -3.26
C GLY A 200 -22.85 -10.28 -3.76
N ASN A 201 -23.93 -9.81 -4.37
CA ASN A 201 -24.95 -10.68 -4.95
C ASN A 201 -24.48 -11.26 -6.29
N VAL A 202 -23.58 -12.24 -6.21
CA VAL A 202 -22.92 -12.87 -7.36
C VAL A 202 -23.02 -14.38 -7.25
N ASN A 203 -23.46 -15.04 -8.33
CA ASN A 203 -23.49 -16.50 -8.42
C ASN A 203 -22.23 -16.98 -9.18
N ALA A 204 -21.30 -17.60 -8.47
CA ALA A 204 -20.01 -18.04 -9.02
C ALA A 204 -20.19 -18.99 -10.23
N ASN A 205 -21.15 -19.90 -10.19
CA ASN A 205 -21.39 -20.86 -11.29
C ASN A 205 -21.89 -20.16 -12.56
N GLN A 206 -22.66 -19.07 -12.42
CA GLN A 206 -23.20 -18.34 -13.56
C GLN A 206 -22.15 -17.42 -14.22
N ILE A 207 -21.19 -16.92 -13.45
CA ILE A 207 -20.19 -15.96 -13.97
C ILE A 207 -18.87 -16.61 -14.35
N SER A 208 -18.60 -17.86 -13.97
CA SER A 208 -17.32 -18.55 -14.23
C SER A 208 -16.93 -18.55 -15.71
N GLY A 209 -17.87 -18.87 -16.60
CA GLY A 209 -17.66 -18.82 -18.04
C GLY A 209 -17.37 -17.41 -18.57
N ARG A 210 -17.97 -16.37 -17.94
CA ARG A 210 -17.72 -14.98 -18.31
C ARG A 210 -16.36 -14.52 -17.81
N ILE A 211 -15.95 -14.91 -16.61
CA ILE A 211 -14.58 -14.66 -16.09
C ILE A 211 -13.54 -15.31 -17.02
N ALA A 212 -13.74 -16.57 -17.41
CA ALA A 212 -12.86 -17.27 -18.33
C ALA A 212 -12.74 -16.55 -19.69
N SER A 213 -13.84 -16.01 -20.24
CA SER A 213 -13.83 -15.28 -21.50
C SER A 213 -13.30 -13.85 -21.42
N THR A 214 -13.12 -13.29 -20.23
CA THR A 214 -12.61 -11.94 -19.99
C THR A 214 -11.22 -11.96 -19.34
N PHE A 215 -11.12 -12.16 -18.05
CA PHE A 215 -9.83 -12.25 -17.34
C PHE A 215 -8.99 -13.48 -17.72
N GLY A 216 -9.63 -14.58 -18.18
CA GLY A 216 -8.92 -15.74 -18.73
C GLY A 216 -8.11 -15.46 -20.01
N ARG A 217 -8.24 -14.27 -20.61
CA ARG A 217 -7.39 -13.80 -21.71
C ARG A 217 -6.04 -13.25 -21.27
N LEU A 218 -5.85 -13.04 -19.95
CA LEU A 218 -4.58 -12.55 -19.43
C LEU A 218 -3.44 -13.52 -19.74
N PRO A 219 -2.22 -13.00 -20.03
CA PRO A 219 -1.09 -13.85 -20.35
C PRO A 219 -0.79 -14.81 -19.20
N GLN A 220 -0.71 -16.10 -19.53
CA GLN A 220 -0.16 -17.13 -18.63
C GLN A 220 1.36 -17.12 -18.80
N LYS A 221 2.03 -16.47 -17.89
CA LYS A 221 3.48 -16.33 -17.90
C LYS A 221 3.98 -16.38 -16.47
N ALA A 222 5.02 -17.17 -16.24
CA ALA A 222 5.67 -17.22 -14.94
C ALA A 222 6.19 -15.83 -14.55
N THR A 223 5.93 -15.45 -13.32
CA THR A 223 6.50 -14.24 -12.73
C THR A 223 7.99 -14.42 -12.46
N PRO A 224 8.78 -13.34 -12.44
CA PRO A 224 10.15 -13.40 -11.97
C PRO A 224 10.22 -14.00 -10.55
N GLU A 225 11.28 -14.76 -10.29
CA GLU A 225 11.52 -15.29 -8.96
C GLU A 225 11.58 -14.17 -7.92
N ARG A 226 10.78 -14.31 -6.88
CA ARG A 226 10.77 -13.34 -5.77
C ARG A 226 11.99 -13.55 -4.89
N LYS A 227 12.74 -12.49 -4.70
CA LYS A 227 13.88 -12.53 -3.78
C LYS A 227 13.39 -12.69 -2.35
N THR A 228 13.98 -13.63 -1.65
CA THR A 228 13.88 -13.74 -0.20
C THR A 228 15.00 -12.93 0.44
N TYR A 229 14.70 -12.27 1.53
CA TYR A 229 15.66 -11.48 2.28
C TYR A 229 15.90 -12.13 3.64
N PRO A 230 17.11 -12.05 4.18
CA PRO A 230 17.38 -12.61 5.50
C PRO A 230 16.54 -11.90 6.55
N ASP A 231 16.20 -12.64 7.59
CA ASP A 231 15.54 -12.12 8.77
C ASP A 231 16.27 -10.90 9.34
N LEU A 232 15.50 -9.92 9.81
CA LEU A 232 16.05 -8.76 10.50
C LEU A 232 16.82 -9.23 11.74
N ASN A 233 18.11 -8.95 11.75
CA ASN A 233 18.98 -9.33 12.86
C ASN A 233 19.03 -8.17 13.87
N ILE A 234 17.96 -7.94 14.59
CA ILE A 234 17.92 -6.94 15.67
C ILE A 234 18.59 -7.54 16.89
N LYS A 235 19.82 -7.12 17.17
CA LYS A 235 20.58 -7.51 18.38
C LYS A 235 20.69 -6.34 19.33
N GLY A 236 20.20 -6.57 20.55
CA GLY A 236 20.28 -5.56 21.61
C GLY A 236 19.42 -4.32 21.32
N ARG A 237 19.79 -3.21 21.91
CA ARG A 237 19.10 -1.93 21.78
C ARG A 237 19.90 -0.95 20.94
N THR A 238 19.31 -0.45 19.88
CA THR A 238 19.82 0.68 19.11
C THR A 238 18.88 1.87 19.28
N GLN A 239 19.41 3.07 19.45
CA GLN A 239 18.64 4.29 19.62
C GLN A 239 18.92 5.26 18.49
N TYR A 240 17.85 5.78 17.92
CA TYR A 240 17.86 6.86 16.94
C TYR A 240 17.08 8.06 17.46
N THR A 241 17.46 9.25 17.05
CA THR A 241 16.74 10.48 17.40
C THR A 241 16.56 11.31 16.14
N ALA A 242 15.33 11.78 15.94
CA ALA A 242 14.98 12.67 14.84
C ALA A 242 14.09 13.81 15.35
N LYS A 243 14.18 14.97 14.71
CA LYS A 243 13.31 16.12 14.99
C LYS A 243 12.19 16.12 13.96
N ILE A 244 11.05 15.51 14.32
CA ILE A 244 9.88 15.35 13.45
C ILE A 244 8.64 15.75 14.25
N GLY A 245 7.82 16.65 13.68
CA GLY A 245 6.58 17.11 14.33
C GLY A 245 6.80 18.03 15.53
N GLN A 246 5.71 18.31 16.22
CA GLN A 246 5.67 19.30 17.32
C GLN A 246 5.75 18.67 18.71
N TYR A 247 5.43 17.38 18.84
CA TYR A 247 5.34 16.69 20.12
C TYR A 247 6.40 15.60 20.22
N PRO A 248 7.04 15.45 21.42
CA PRO A 248 7.97 14.36 21.65
C PRO A 248 7.22 13.02 21.61
N SER A 249 7.86 12.01 21.09
CA SER A 249 7.33 10.64 21.08
C SER A 249 8.48 9.65 21.24
N VAL A 250 8.26 8.61 22.00
CA VAL A 250 9.16 7.46 22.09
C VAL A 250 8.51 6.30 21.32
N CYS A 251 9.16 5.84 20.29
CA CYS A 251 8.72 4.70 19.50
C CYS A 251 9.67 3.54 19.70
N MET A 252 9.19 2.46 20.27
CA MET A 252 9.94 1.22 20.48
C MET A 252 9.52 0.22 19.43
N ILE A 253 10.51 -0.29 18.68
CA ILE A 253 10.31 -1.26 17.63
C ILE A 253 10.94 -2.58 18.03
N TYR A 254 10.16 -3.63 17.98
CA TYR A 254 10.60 -5.01 18.20
C TYR A 254 10.37 -5.83 16.93
N LYS A 255 11.14 -6.89 16.77
CA LYS A 255 10.88 -7.88 15.72
C LYS A 255 9.48 -8.47 15.96
N GLY A 256 8.65 -8.43 14.95
CA GLY A 256 7.38 -9.14 14.89
C GLY A 256 7.50 -10.44 14.11
N VAL A 257 6.37 -10.97 13.69
CA VAL A 257 6.28 -12.17 12.85
C VAL A 257 5.73 -11.79 11.47
N PRO A 258 6.07 -12.52 10.41
CA PRO A 258 5.43 -12.32 9.11
C PRO A 258 3.94 -12.69 9.16
N ALA A 259 3.18 -12.19 8.22
CA ALA A 259 1.77 -12.53 8.06
C ALA A 259 1.56 -14.05 7.87
N GLY A 260 0.49 -14.59 8.44
CA GLY A 260 0.19 -16.03 8.44
C GLY A 260 1.02 -16.85 9.42
N HIS A 261 1.91 -16.23 10.22
CA HIS A 261 2.67 -16.96 11.22
C HIS A 261 1.77 -17.41 12.40
N PRO A 262 1.96 -18.63 12.98
CA PRO A 262 1.13 -19.11 14.09
C PRO A 262 1.08 -18.17 15.30
N ASP A 263 2.15 -17.40 15.55
CA ASP A 263 2.22 -16.46 16.67
C ASP A 263 1.62 -15.07 16.32
N GLU A 264 1.11 -14.85 15.11
CA GLU A 264 0.54 -13.55 14.72
C GLU A 264 -0.64 -13.16 15.61
N LYS A 265 -1.65 -14.01 15.72
CA LYS A 265 -2.82 -13.75 16.56
C LYS A 265 -2.51 -13.70 18.07
N PRO A 266 -1.70 -14.58 18.66
CA PRO A 266 -1.19 -14.40 20.01
C PRO A 266 -0.51 -13.05 20.23
N LEU A 267 0.30 -12.59 19.28
CA LEU A 267 1.02 -11.34 19.39
C LEU A 267 0.11 -10.12 19.24
N GLU A 268 -0.91 -10.17 18.37
CA GLU A 268 -1.96 -9.16 18.29
C GLU A 268 -2.69 -9.00 19.62
N ILE A 269 -3.07 -10.11 20.27
CA ILE A 269 -3.70 -10.10 21.59
C ILE A 269 -2.75 -9.51 22.64
N ALA A 270 -1.48 -9.88 22.64
CA ALA A 270 -0.49 -9.33 23.57
C ALA A 270 -0.31 -7.83 23.42
N LEU A 271 -0.33 -7.31 22.18
CA LEU A 271 -0.29 -5.87 21.92
C LEU A 271 -1.60 -5.17 22.29
N ALA A 272 -2.74 -5.84 22.11
CA ALA A 272 -4.04 -5.33 22.57
C ALA A 272 -4.16 -5.23 24.11
N LEU A 273 -3.40 -6.05 24.85
CA LEU A 273 -3.24 -5.90 26.31
C LEU A 273 -2.46 -4.63 26.68
N LEU A 274 -1.67 -4.08 25.77
CA LEU A 274 -1.01 -2.78 25.95
C LEU A 274 -1.93 -1.62 25.56
N HIS A 275 -2.61 -1.74 24.42
CA HIS A 275 -3.48 -0.68 23.88
C HIS A 275 -4.58 -1.29 23.01
N ASN A 276 -5.84 -0.90 23.27
CA ASN A 276 -6.98 -1.37 22.49
C ASN A 276 -8.08 -0.29 22.41
N SER A 277 -9.04 -0.51 21.48
CA SER A 277 -10.15 0.42 21.20
C SER A 277 -11.07 0.68 22.42
N SER A 278 -11.09 -0.24 23.38
CA SER A 278 -11.88 -0.11 24.62
C SER A 278 -11.14 0.60 25.76
N ALA A 279 -9.93 1.09 25.52
CA ALA A 279 -9.08 1.79 26.47
C ALA A 279 -8.83 1.01 27.78
N THR A 280 -8.69 -0.32 27.68
CA THR A 280 -8.45 -1.21 28.83
C THR A 280 -7.02 -1.72 28.93
N GLY A 281 -6.18 -1.36 27.97
CA GLY A 281 -4.78 -1.77 27.92
C GLY A 281 -3.92 -1.07 28.97
N ALA A 282 -2.74 -1.64 29.22
CA ALA A 282 -1.83 -1.12 30.24
C ALA A 282 -1.32 0.32 29.92
N LEU A 283 -1.10 0.64 28.63
CA LEU A 283 -0.75 2.00 28.20
C LEU A 283 -1.97 2.95 28.26
N ASP A 284 -3.17 2.43 27.99
CA ASP A 284 -4.40 3.21 28.13
C ASP A 284 -4.61 3.64 29.58
N LYS A 285 -4.38 2.72 30.51
CA LYS A 285 -4.41 2.99 31.95
C LYS A 285 -3.44 4.09 32.36
N LEU A 286 -2.19 4.02 31.88
CA LEU A 286 -1.19 5.06 32.13
C LEU A 286 -1.64 6.43 31.58
N SER A 287 -2.37 6.45 30.45
CA SER A 287 -2.91 7.69 29.89
C SER A 287 -4.08 8.22 30.72
N ILE A 288 -4.99 7.35 31.16
CA ILE A 288 -6.13 7.70 32.01
C ILE A 288 -5.66 8.21 33.37
N ASP A 289 -4.64 7.57 33.94
CA ASP A 289 -4.07 7.94 35.24
C ASP A 289 -3.18 9.21 35.17
N GLY A 290 -3.03 9.81 33.99
CA GLY A 290 -2.23 11.01 33.78
C GLY A 290 -0.73 10.80 33.94
N GLU A 291 -0.23 9.60 33.64
CA GLU A 291 1.19 9.29 33.68
C GLU A 291 1.87 9.50 32.33
N ILE A 292 1.15 9.35 31.22
CA ILE A 292 1.58 9.66 29.86
C ILE A 292 0.46 10.43 29.15
N THR A 293 0.77 11.15 28.08
CA THR A 293 -0.26 11.83 27.28
C THR A 293 -1.04 10.83 26.40
N ASN A 294 -0.35 9.89 25.78
CA ASN A 294 -0.95 8.88 24.92
C ASN A 294 -0.02 7.67 24.77
N GLY A 295 -0.60 6.50 24.52
CA GLY A 295 0.10 5.27 24.19
C GLY A 295 -0.55 4.55 23.02
N SER A 296 0.22 3.77 22.27
CA SER A 296 -0.28 2.88 21.23
C SER A 296 0.61 1.64 21.11
N ALA A 297 0.01 0.53 20.68
CA ALA A 297 0.72 -0.71 20.39
C ALA A 297 0.07 -1.36 19.17
N SER A 298 0.87 -1.85 18.22
CA SER A 298 0.38 -2.49 17.01
C SER A 298 1.38 -3.49 16.44
N LEU A 299 0.87 -4.54 15.79
CA LEU A 299 1.63 -5.42 14.93
C LEU A 299 1.48 -4.94 13.48
N GLU A 300 2.58 -4.90 12.76
CA GLU A 300 2.61 -4.76 11.32
C GLU A 300 3.22 -6.04 10.76
N ALA A 301 2.37 -6.94 10.30
CA ALA A 301 2.78 -8.21 9.70
C ALA A 301 2.72 -8.06 8.18
N ASN A 302 3.88 -8.00 7.53
CA ASN A 302 4.00 -8.06 6.08
C ASN A 302 4.38 -9.47 5.65
N ARG A 303 4.30 -9.80 4.38
CA ARG A 303 4.52 -11.15 3.85
C ARG A 303 5.85 -11.78 4.27
N GLN A 304 6.95 -11.02 4.28
CA GLN A 304 8.28 -11.56 4.60
C GLN A 304 8.73 -11.27 6.03
N GLN A 305 8.32 -10.14 6.59
CA GLN A 305 8.83 -9.64 7.86
C GLN A 305 7.72 -8.89 8.61
N GLY A 306 7.72 -9.02 9.92
CA GLY A 306 6.83 -8.24 10.78
C GLY A 306 7.59 -7.43 11.82
N ARG A 307 6.90 -6.43 12.38
CA ARG A 307 7.39 -5.64 13.51
C ARG A 307 6.26 -5.33 14.50
N CYS A 308 6.61 -5.27 15.77
CA CYS A 308 5.75 -4.67 16.79
C CYS A 308 6.19 -3.23 17.01
N LYS A 309 5.24 -2.32 17.00
CA LYS A 309 5.45 -0.90 17.29
C LYS A 309 4.72 -0.57 18.59
N ILE A 310 5.45 -0.04 19.57
CA ILE A 310 4.89 0.49 20.81
C ILE A 310 5.35 1.94 20.90
N ALA A 311 4.40 2.87 20.94
CA ALA A 311 4.72 4.29 21.00
C ALA A 311 4.05 4.95 22.19
N VAL A 312 4.76 5.87 22.83
CA VAL A 312 4.26 6.67 23.95
C VAL A 312 4.64 8.13 23.79
N THR A 313 3.69 8.99 24.10
CA THR A 313 3.90 10.45 24.19
C THR A 313 4.10 10.79 25.65
N PRO A 314 5.24 11.41 26.04
CA PRO A 314 5.46 11.86 27.41
C PRO A 314 4.33 12.74 27.92
N LEU A 315 4.11 12.74 29.24
CA LEU A 315 3.14 13.62 29.86
C LEU A 315 3.51 15.09 29.65
N TYR A 316 2.53 15.91 29.30
CA TYR A 316 2.67 17.36 29.28
C TYR A 316 2.37 17.93 30.66
N ASP A 317 3.36 18.54 31.31
CA ASP A 317 3.22 19.24 32.59
C ASP A 317 2.75 20.68 32.33
N GLU A 318 1.49 20.95 32.62
CA GLU A 318 0.88 22.28 32.44
C GLU A 318 1.53 23.37 33.32
N ASN A 319 2.00 23.01 34.53
CA ASN A 319 2.64 23.96 35.44
C ASN A 319 4.02 24.39 34.91
N GLN A 320 4.77 23.46 34.38
CA GLN A 320 6.09 23.70 33.78
C GLN A 320 6.05 24.07 32.31
N ARG A 321 4.89 23.95 31.65
CA ARG A 321 4.65 24.15 30.21
C ARG A 321 5.65 23.38 29.36
N ARG A 322 5.94 22.14 29.72
CA ARG A 322 6.85 21.26 29.00
C ARG A 322 6.45 19.79 29.15
N PHE A 323 6.92 19.00 28.23
CA PHE A 323 6.81 17.55 28.33
C PHE A 323 7.82 16.98 29.34
N GLU A 324 7.44 15.89 30.01
CA GLU A 324 8.39 15.03 30.70
C GLU A 324 9.47 14.51 29.73
N SER A 325 10.55 13.96 30.29
CA SER A 325 11.60 13.37 29.46
C SER A 325 11.13 12.12 28.73
N ASN A 326 11.61 11.91 27.50
CA ASN A 326 11.40 10.67 26.75
C ASN A 326 11.81 9.43 27.54
N LYS A 327 12.87 9.54 28.37
CA LYS A 327 13.34 8.46 29.24
C LYS A 327 12.32 8.08 30.33
N SER A 328 11.58 9.05 30.86
CA SER A 328 10.50 8.80 31.84
C SER A 328 9.36 8.02 31.19
N ALA A 329 8.89 8.49 30.03
CA ALA A 329 7.80 7.82 29.29
C ALA A 329 8.20 6.40 28.86
N GLU A 330 9.43 6.23 28.35
CA GLU A 330 9.97 4.92 27.99
C GLU A 330 9.97 3.95 29.18
N LYS A 331 10.44 4.41 30.36
CA LYS A 331 10.47 3.58 31.56
C LYS A 331 9.08 3.12 31.98
N LYS A 332 8.06 3.98 31.88
CA LYS A 332 6.66 3.64 32.18
C LYS A 332 6.14 2.58 31.19
N ALA A 333 6.38 2.77 29.90
CA ALA A 333 5.99 1.81 28.88
C ALA A 333 6.69 0.45 29.03
N LEU A 334 8.00 0.43 29.30
CA LEU A 334 8.74 -0.82 29.55
C LEU A 334 8.21 -1.56 30.77
N LYS A 335 7.79 -0.84 31.82
CA LYS A 335 7.15 -1.47 32.99
C LYS A 335 5.82 -2.13 32.59
N ALA A 336 4.99 -1.48 31.80
CA ALA A 336 3.75 -2.04 31.31
C ALA A 336 3.98 -3.29 30.44
N ILE A 337 4.97 -3.26 29.55
CA ILE A 337 5.38 -4.43 28.74
C ILE A 337 5.82 -5.57 29.65
N GLN A 338 6.64 -5.29 30.67
CA GLN A 338 7.14 -6.32 31.58
C GLN A 338 6.03 -6.95 32.40
N GLN A 339 5.02 -6.19 32.82
CA GLN A 339 3.85 -6.74 33.53
C GLN A 339 3.11 -7.76 32.67
N ILE A 340 2.86 -7.46 31.41
CA ILE A 340 2.22 -8.38 30.47
C ILE A 340 3.10 -9.60 30.22
N ALA A 341 4.41 -9.41 30.03
CA ALA A 341 5.36 -10.50 29.81
C ALA A 341 5.45 -11.46 31.03
N ASN A 342 5.25 -10.95 32.25
CA ASN A 342 5.19 -11.74 33.47
C ASN A 342 3.85 -12.46 33.67
N GLY A 343 2.85 -12.24 32.81
CA GLY A 343 1.50 -12.77 32.98
C GLY A 343 0.68 -12.02 34.06
N GLU A 344 1.07 -10.80 34.42
CA GLU A 344 0.36 -9.97 35.40
C GLU A 344 -0.87 -9.33 34.73
N VAL A 345 -1.77 -10.18 34.20
CA VAL A 345 -3.00 -9.79 33.50
C VAL A 345 -4.16 -10.66 33.99
N GLU A 346 -5.28 -10.04 34.25
CA GLU A 346 -6.48 -10.75 34.65
C GLU A 346 -7.14 -11.46 33.47
N ASP A 347 -7.54 -12.72 33.62
CA ASP A 347 -8.13 -13.55 32.56
C ASP A 347 -9.35 -12.91 31.89
N TRP A 348 -10.15 -12.15 32.64
CA TRP A 348 -11.33 -11.49 32.09
C TRP A 348 -10.96 -10.41 31.06
N ILE A 349 -9.80 -9.74 31.21
CA ILE A 349 -9.31 -8.74 30.23
C ILE A 349 -8.95 -9.44 28.93
N ILE A 350 -8.26 -10.57 28.99
CA ILE A 350 -7.92 -11.37 27.80
C ILE A 350 -9.18 -11.81 27.06
N ASN A 351 -10.18 -12.29 27.81
CA ASN A 351 -11.45 -12.74 27.22
C ASN A 351 -12.24 -11.56 26.63
N ALA A 352 -12.24 -10.40 27.29
CA ALA A 352 -12.87 -9.18 26.78
C ALA A 352 -12.21 -8.71 25.46
N ILE A 353 -10.88 -8.71 25.38
CA ILE A 353 -10.13 -8.38 24.16
C ILE A 353 -10.49 -9.33 23.03
N LYS A 354 -10.45 -10.65 23.28
CA LYS A 354 -10.83 -11.64 22.25
C LYS A 354 -12.25 -11.40 21.73
N THR A 355 -13.21 -11.19 22.63
CA THR A 355 -14.61 -10.92 22.28
C THR A 355 -14.74 -9.64 21.44
N ASN A 356 -14.02 -8.56 21.84
CA ASN A 356 -14.04 -7.32 21.08
C ASN A 356 -13.40 -7.47 19.69
N MET A 357 -12.27 -8.17 19.58
CA MET A 357 -11.63 -8.43 18.28
C MET A 357 -12.54 -9.22 17.35
N CYS A 358 -13.24 -10.27 17.86
CA CYS A 358 -14.23 -11.00 17.06
C CYS A 358 -15.37 -10.08 16.61
N ARG A 359 -15.92 -9.27 17.52
CA ARG A 359 -16.99 -8.32 17.17
C ARG A 359 -16.55 -7.27 16.16
N GLU A 360 -15.37 -6.72 16.30
CA GLU A 360 -14.80 -5.76 15.34
C GLU A 360 -14.59 -6.41 13.98
N PHE A 361 -14.12 -7.64 13.94
CA PHE A 361 -13.99 -8.41 12.70
C PHE A 361 -15.36 -8.61 12.04
N ASP A 362 -16.38 -9.06 12.79
CA ASP A 362 -17.74 -9.23 12.28
C ASP A 362 -18.29 -7.92 11.68
N GLN A 363 -18.11 -6.79 12.38
CA GLN A 363 -18.53 -5.47 11.90
C GLN A 363 -17.82 -5.07 10.60
N VAL A 364 -16.52 -5.32 10.51
CA VAL A 364 -15.74 -5.06 9.29
C VAL A 364 -16.23 -5.92 8.13
N MET A 365 -16.59 -7.18 8.41
CA MET A 365 -17.11 -8.15 7.43
C MET A 365 -18.54 -7.85 6.93
N GLU A 366 -19.29 -6.94 7.54
CA GLU A 366 -20.61 -6.52 7.04
C GLU A 366 -20.50 -5.75 5.70
N ALA A 367 -19.45 -4.96 5.50
CA ALA A 367 -19.23 -4.21 4.28
C ALA A 367 -18.55 -5.08 3.21
N SER A 368 -19.17 -5.17 2.02
CA SER A 368 -18.63 -5.97 0.91
C SER A 368 -17.22 -5.56 0.50
N GLU A 369 -16.90 -4.26 0.56
CA GLU A 369 -15.58 -3.73 0.23
C GLU A 369 -14.52 -4.22 1.22
N ASN A 370 -14.80 -4.15 2.52
CA ASN A 370 -13.91 -4.65 3.56
C ASN A 370 -13.73 -6.16 3.47
N LYS A 371 -14.82 -6.90 3.22
CA LYS A 371 -14.75 -8.35 2.99
C LYS A 371 -13.85 -8.68 1.81
N ALA A 372 -13.93 -7.92 0.73
CA ALA A 372 -13.06 -8.11 -0.43
C ALA A 372 -11.58 -7.87 -0.09
N LEU A 373 -11.27 -6.84 0.69
CA LEU A 373 -9.90 -6.54 1.13
C LEU A 373 -9.34 -7.62 2.08
N ILE A 374 -10.16 -8.13 3.00
CA ILE A 374 -9.77 -9.24 3.88
C ILE A 374 -9.43 -10.50 3.08
N LEU A 375 -10.30 -10.86 2.12
CA LEU A 375 -10.06 -12.01 1.24
C LEU A 375 -8.80 -11.82 0.37
N LEU A 376 -8.59 -10.60 -0.12
CA LEU A 376 -7.39 -10.24 -0.87
C LEU A 376 -6.14 -10.41 0.00
N GLN A 377 -6.16 -9.90 1.23
CA GLN A 377 -5.04 -9.99 2.16
C GLN A 377 -4.74 -11.44 2.52
N ALA A 378 -5.77 -12.23 2.82
CA ALA A 378 -5.62 -13.65 3.11
C ALA A 378 -5.00 -14.42 1.92
N PHE A 379 -5.44 -14.12 0.69
CA PHE A 379 -4.83 -14.71 -0.50
C PHE A 379 -3.35 -14.37 -0.64
N ILE A 380 -2.97 -13.11 -0.40
CA ILE A 380 -1.56 -12.66 -0.50
C ILE A 380 -0.69 -13.31 0.57
N ASN A 381 -1.24 -13.49 1.76
CA ASN A 381 -0.57 -14.14 2.88
C ASN A 381 -0.55 -15.67 2.78
N GLU A 382 -1.17 -16.25 1.74
CA GLU A 382 -1.32 -17.71 1.55
C GLU A 382 -2.11 -18.38 2.68
N GLU A 383 -3.06 -17.66 3.28
CA GLU A 383 -3.95 -18.15 4.34
C GLU A 383 -5.10 -18.99 3.75
N ASP A 384 -5.65 -19.90 4.56
CA ASP A 384 -6.84 -20.65 4.19
C ASP A 384 -8.08 -19.76 4.20
N LEU A 385 -8.58 -19.40 3.00
CA LEU A 385 -9.74 -18.54 2.84
C LEU A 385 -11.00 -19.07 3.53
N GLY A 386 -11.12 -20.42 3.67
CA GLY A 386 -12.22 -21.04 4.40
C GLY A 386 -12.16 -20.76 5.91
N GLN A 387 -10.96 -20.72 6.47
CA GLN A 387 -10.75 -20.36 7.88
C GLN A 387 -10.94 -18.86 8.14
N VAL A 388 -10.57 -18.03 7.19
CA VAL A 388 -10.75 -16.56 7.30
C VAL A 388 -12.23 -16.16 7.27
N LEU A 389 -13.09 -16.93 6.63
CA LEU A 389 -14.53 -16.64 6.50
C LEU A 389 -15.40 -17.27 7.61
N ASN A 390 -14.86 -18.17 8.42
CA ASN A 390 -15.54 -18.88 9.50
C ASN A 390 -14.98 -18.51 10.87
#